data_126b7e839e154b2eebb4fe1486209c0f
#
_entry.id   126b7e839e154b2eebb4fe1486209c0f
#
_cell.length_a   1.000
_cell.length_b   1.000
_cell.length_c   1.000
_cell.angle_alpha   90.00
_cell.angle_beta   90.00
_cell.angle_gamma   90.00
#
_symmetry.space_group_name_H-M   'P 1'
#
loop_
_entity.id
_entity.type
_entity.pdbx_description
1 polymer ?
#
loop_
_entity_poly.entity_id
_entity_poly.type
_entity_poly.pdbx_seq_one_letter_code
_entity_poly.pdbx_strand_id
1 'polypeptide(L)'
;MRVSDLDGGDEVLSGDDHLTLPVVGLGVVSLLIEVAAQIEFGQLDPLEIIERRSVDEVALAGVWQHLAAPALPVRDLAVLAAAASDAAAANALLARVGIGAVRSRMEDIGLEKTALLDGFRDVRGPDDAPQVALSSARELAGLFAAIVNARVVSPAVSAQVGEWLNLNQDLALVGAATALDPFAHEDDRYGMLFVNKTGRADGIRADAGVLAGPRGGVSYALVVCFDDLSIAHRLRAHEAFRALGADLMEYVF
;
A
#
# COMPACT_ATOMS: atom_id res chain seq x y z
N MET A 1 8.85 4.25 -12.55
CA MET A 1 7.41 4.32 -12.86
C MET A 1 7.01 3.15 -13.74
N ARG A 2 5.81 2.62 -13.55
CA ARG A 2 5.22 1.57 -14.38
C ARG A 2 3.70 1.78 -14.48
N VAL A 3 3.15 1.66 -15.67
CA VAL A 3 1.71 1.54 -15.95
C VAL A 3 1.53 0.33 -16.87
N SER A 4 0.61 -0.55 -16.52
CA SER A 4 0.29 -1.74 -17.33
C SER A 4 -1.22 -1.87 -17.48
N ASP A 5 -1.65 -2.35 -18.64
CA ASP A 5 -3.02 -2.77 -18.85
C ASP A 5 -3.44 -3.81 -17.81
N LEU A 6 -4.64 -3.70 -17.28
CA LEU A 6 -5.10 -4.55 -16.18
C LEU A 6 -5.46 -5.97 -16.64
N ASP A 7 -6.00 -6.09 -17.83
CA ASP A 7 -6.47 -7.37 -18.38
C ASP A 7 -5.33 -8.16 -19.03
N GLY A 8 -4.56 -7.51 -19.92
CA GLY A 8 -3.49 -8.13 -20.68
C GLY A 8 -2.13 -8.12 -19.96
N GLY A 9 -1.92 -7.20 -19.04
CA GLY A 9 -0.63 -6.97 -18.39
C GLY A 9 0.40 -6.29 -19.31
N ASP A 10 0.00 -5.85 -20.50
CA ASP A 10 0.86 -5.15 -21.43
C ASP A 10 1.34 -3.82 -20.86
N GLU A 11 2.58 -3.48 -21.21
CA GLU A 11 3.17 -2.20 -20.81
C GLU A 11 2.51 -1.04 -21.55
N VAL A 12 1.92 -0.10 -20.79
CA VAL A 12 1.39 1.16 -21.31
C VAL A 12 2.44 2.27 -21.21
N LEU A 13 3.11 2.34 -20.06
CA LEU A 13 4.14 3.35 -19.81
C LEU A 13 5.15 2.83 -18.80
N SER A 14 6.44 3.07 -19.03
CA SER A 14 7.49 2.72 -18.05
C SER A 14 8.62 3.73 -18.06
N GLY A 15 9.33 3.84 -16.94
CA GLY A 15 10.56 4.59 -16.79
C GLY A 15 11.26 4.14 -15.52
N ASP A 16 12.47 3.59 -15.66
CA ASP A 16 13.30 3.08 -14.55
C ASP A 16 12.55 2.11 -13.61
N ASP A 17 11.57 1.39 -14.15
CA ASP A 17 10.60 0.58 -13.40
C ASP A 17 11.22 -0.61 -12.67
N HIS A 18 12.43 -0.99 -13.02
CA HIS A 18 13.20 -2.10 -12.44
C HIS A 18 14.07 -1.68 -11.25
N LEU A 19 14.23 -0.39 -10.98
CA LEU A 19 15.02 0.09 -9.85
C LEU A 19 14.33 -0.25 -8.54
N THR A 20 15.12 -0.79 -7.60
CA THR A 20 14.66 -1.04 -6.23
C THR A 20 14.80 0.25 -5.42
N LEU A 21 13.68 0.78 -4.97
CA LEU A 21 13.58 2.07 -4.27
C LEU A 21 12.86 1.91 -2.92
N PRO A 22 13.09 2.80 -1.95
CA PRO A 22 12.29 2.87 -0.74
C PRO A 22 10.83 3.22 -1.05
N VAL A 23 9.90 2.43 -0.50
CA VAL A 23 8.46 2.60 -0.77
C VAL A 23 7.62 2.88 0.49
N VAL A 24 8.27 2.93 1.64
CA VAL A 24 7.71 3.34 2.94
C VAL A 24 6.37 2.66 3.26
N GLY A 25 5.28 3.42 3.33
CA GLY A 25 3.93 2.94 3.67
C GLY A 25 3.36 1.87 2.73
N LEU A 26 3.86 1.78 1.49
CA LEU A 26 3.47 0.70 0.57
C LEU A 26 3.89 -0.69 1.09
N GLY A 27 4.91 -0.78 1.96
CA GLY A 27 5.29 -2.03 2.60
C GLY A 27 4.18 -2.69 3.43
N VAL A 28 3.16 -1.94 3.81
CA VAL A 28 1.99 -2.49 4.52
C VAL A 28 1.21 -3.48 3.65
N VAL A 29 1.24 -3.35 2.33
CA VAL A 29 0.55 -4.26 1.41
C VAL A 29 1.07 -5.69 1.57
N SER A 30 2.40 -5.85 1.67
CA SER A 30 3.02 -7.16 1.93
C SER A 30 2.56 -7.77 3.26
N LEU A 31 2.46 -6.94 4.30
CA LEU A 31 1.95 -7.35 5.61
C LEU A 31 0.47 -7.79 5.53
N LEU A 32 -0.38 -7.01 4.87
CA LEU A 32 -1.81 -7.31 4.73
C LEU A 32 -2.05 -8.61 3.96
N ILE A 33 -1.24 -8.90 2.94
CA ILE A 33 -1.30 -10.17 2.20
C ILE A 33 -1.00 -11.35 3.14
N GLU A 34 0.05 -11.26 3.96
CA GLU A 34 0.38 -12.33 4.91
C GLU A 34 -0.69 -12.48 6.01
N VAL A 35 -1.21 -11.37 6.53
CA VAL A 35 -2.33 -11.39 7.51
C VAL A 35 -3.55 -12.09 6.91
N ALA A 36 -3.96 -11.72 5.70
CA ALA A 36 -5.09 -12.35 5.02
C ALA A 36 -4.84 -13.85 4.74
N ALA A 37 -3.62 -14.21 4.32
CA ALA A 37 -3.25 -15.61 4.10
C ALA A 37 -3.30 -16.42 5.39
N GLN A 38 -2.76 -15.92 6.51
CA GLN A 38 -2.84 -16.62 7.79
C GLN A 38 -4.28 -16.77 8.30
N ILE A 39 -5.14 -15.78 8.04
CA ILE A 39 -6.58 -15.89 8.36
C ILE A 39 -7.23 -16.99 7.51
N GLU A 40 -7.03 -16.98 6.20
CA GLU A 40 -7.60 -18.01 5.29
C GLU A 40 -7.15 -19.42 5.66
N PHE A 41 -5.88 -19.59 6.02
CA PHE A 41 -5.34 -20.90 6.40
C PHE A 41 -5.63 -21.29 7.87
N GLY A 42 -6.39 -20.49 8.60
CA GLY A 42 -6.77 -20.77 9.99
C GLY A 42 -5.62 -20.68 11.01
N GLN A 43 -4.54 -19.98 10.65
CA GLN A 43 -3.36 -19.75 11.49
C GLN A 43 -3.51 -18.49 12.36
N LEU A 44 -4.40 -17.59 11.97
CA LEU A 44 -4.70 -16.33 12.66
C LEU A 44 -6.21 -16.15 12.76
N ASP A 45 -6.72 -15.92 13.98
CA ASP A 45 -8.13 -15.57 14.18
C ASP A 45 -8.32 -14.07 13.88
N PRO A 46 -9.19 -13.68 12.92
CA PRO A 46 -9.48 -12.28 12.64
C PRO A 46 -10.07 -11.52 13.84
N LEU A 47 -10.64 -12.24 14.82
CA LEU A 47 -11.17 -11.66 16.05
C LEU A 47 -10.19 -11.73 17.24
N GLU A 48 -8.99 -12.28 17.06
CA GLU A 48 -7.93 -12.24 18.07
C GLU A 48 -7.64 -10.78 18.47
N ILE A 49 -7.64 -10.52 19.77
CA ILE A 49 -7.43 -9.19 20.33
C ILE A 49 -5.95 -8.94 20.57
N ILE A 50 -5.43 -7.87 19.99
CA ILE A 50 -4.04 -7.42 20.19
C ILE A 50 -4.04 -6.12 21.01
N GLU A 51 -3.23 -6.08 22.07
CA GLU A 51 -3.10 -4.89 22.92
C GLU A 51 -2.10 -3.89 22.36
N ARG A 52 -2.44 -2.59 22.34
CA ARG A 52 -1.55 -1.51 21.87
C ARG A 52 -0.24 -1.43 22.64
N ARG A 53 -0.25 -1.69 23.94
CA ARG A 53 0.95 -1.69 24.80
C ARG A 53 1.98 -2.78 24.44
N SER A 54 1.60 -3.74 23.61
CA SER A 54 2.50 -4.82 23.17
C SER A 54 3.43 -4.40 22.03
N VAL A 55 3.32 -3.18 21.53
CA VAL A 55 4.15 -2.65 20.44
C VAL A 55 4.78 -1.32 20.85
N ASP A 56 5.91 -0.99 20.22
CA ASP A 56 6.58 0.28 20.41
C ASP A 56 5.64 1.45 20.03
N GLU A 57 5.73 2.54 20.80
CA GLU A 57 4.98 3.76 20.48
C GLU A 57 5.51 4.36 19.18
N VAL A 58 4.59 4.66 18.26
CA VAL A 58 4.87 5.29 16.98
C VAL A 58 3.91 6.45 16.79
N ALA A 59 4.44 7.66 16.70
CA ALA A 59 3.66 8.89 16.54
C ALA A 59 3.48 9.33 15.07
N LEU A 60 4.13 8.66 14.11
CA LEU A 60 4.22 9.07 12.70
C LEU A 60 2.87 9.21 12.00
N ALA A 61 1.99 8.24 12.15
CA ALA A 61 0.72 8.20 11.45
C ALA A 61 -0.24 7.25 12.14
N GLY A 62 -1.52 7.53 12.00
CA GLY A 62 -2.59 6.65 12.43
C GLY A 62 -3.50 7.27 13.46
N VAL A 63 -4.59 6.61 13.70
CA VAL A 63 -5.68 7.03 14.59
C VAL A 63 -5.71 6.25 15.89
N TRP A 64 -5.16 5.02 15.93
CA TRP A 64 -5.26 4.16 17.11
C TRP A 64 -4.65 4.79 18.36
N GLN A 65 -3.56 5.50 18.22
CA GLN A 65 -2.94 6.25 19.33
C GLN A 65 -3.88 7.27 20.00
N HIS A 66 -4.87 7.77 19.26
CA HIS A 66 -5.86 8.75 19.72
C HIS A 66 -7.16 8.12 20.21
N LEU A 67 -7.35 6.81 20.00
CA LEU A 67 -8.52 6.10 20.46
C LEU A 67 -8.38 5.69 21.95
N ALA A 68 -9.49 5.69 22.64
CA ALA A 68 -9.55 5.17 24.02
C ALA A 68 -9.44 3.63 24.08
N ALA A 69 -9.61 2.93 22.94
CA ALA A 69 -9.52 1.48 22.84
C ALA A 69 -8.07 1.01 23.05
N PRO A 70 -7.74 0.32 24.14
CA PRO A 70 -6.39 -0.13 24.44
C PRO A 70 -5.99 -1.38 23.64
N ALA A 71 -6.96 -2.05 23.03
CA ALA A 71 -6.80 -3.27 22.26
C ALA A 71 -7.84 -3.34 21.15
N LEU A 72 -7.48 -3.96 20.02
CA LEU A 72 -8.35 -4.13 18.87
C LEU A 72 -8.19 -5.54 18.28
N PRO A 73 -9.24 -6.07 17.61
CA PRO A 73 -9.14 -7.31 16.87
C PRO A 73 -8.24 -7.15 15.63
N VAL A 74 -7.61 -8.24 15.21
CA VAL A 74 -6.72 -8.32 14.04
C VAL A 74 -7.34 -7.67 12.80
N ARG A 75 -8.62 -7.96 12.52
CA ARG A 75 -9.31 -7.40 11.35
C ARG A 75 -9.42 -5.87 11.40
N ASP A 76 -9.65 -5.29 12.59
CA ASP A 76 -9.77 -3.84 12.74
C ASP A 76 -8.40 -3.16 12.64
N LEU A 77 -7.33 -3.83 13.11
CA LEU A 77 -5.96 -3.39 12.91
C LEU A 77 -5.57 -3.41 11.43
N ALA A 78 -6.02 -4.43 10.67
CA ALA A 78 -5.79 -4.48 9.22
C ALA A 78 -6.48 -3.31 8.50
N VAL A 79 -7.72 -3.00 8.87
CA VAL A 79 -8.45 -1.82 8.36
C VAL A 79 -7.70 -0.52 8.69
N LEU A 80 -7.25 -0.32 9.93
CA LEU A 80 -6.50 0.89 10.31
C LEU A 80 -5.18 1.01 9.54
N ALA A 81 -4.44 -0.09 9.39
CA ALA A 81 -3.18 -0.11 8.64
C ALA A 81 -3.39 0.20 7.14
N ALA A 82 -4.45 -0.33 6.54
CA ALA A 82 -4.79 -0.10 5.14
C ALA A 82 -5.34 1.32 4.92
N ALA A 83 -6.41 1.70 5.63
CA ALA A 83 -7.18 2.92 5.40
C ALA A 83 -6.44 4.18 5.87
N ALA A 84 -5.96 4.18 7.10
CA ALA A 84 -5.37 5.34 7.75
C ALA A 84 -3.83 5.33 7.78
N SER A 85 -3.17 4.33 7.17
CA SER A 85 -1.71 4.12 7.29
C SER A 85 -1.24 4.11 8.75
N ASP A 86 -2.02 3.47 9.64
CA ASP A 86 -1.76 3.42 11.07
C ASP A 86 -0.52 2.57 11.37
N ALA A 87 0.57 3.22 11.73
CA ALA A 87 1.86 2.57 11.98
C ALA A 87 1.82 1.66 13.23
N ALA A 88 1.07 2.05 14.27
CA ALA A 88 0.93 1.23 15.48
C ALA A 88 0.13 -0.04 15.18
N ALA A 89 -0.95 0.07 14.39
CA ALA A 89 -1.73 -1.08 13.94
C ALA A 89 -0.89 -2.02 13.05
N ALA A 90 -0.13 -1.46 12.11
CA ALA A 90 0.77 -2.24 11.26
C ALA A 90 1.84 -2.96 12.07
N ASN A 91 2.47 -2.30 13.07
CA ASN A 91 3.46 -2.93 13.94
C ASN A 91 2.85 -4.02 14.82
N ALA A 92 1.62 -3.83 15.32
CA ALA A 92 0.90 -4.84 16.09
C ALA A 92 0.65 -6.12 15.26
N LEU A 93 0.20 -5.96 14.03
CA LEU A 93 0.04 -7.06 13.09
C LEU A 93 1.38 -7.72 12.76
N LEU A 94 2.42 -6.92 12.49
CA LEU A 94 3.75 -7.42 12.16
C LEU A 94 4.36 -8.22 13.32
N ALA A 95 4.20 -7.74 14.56
CA ALA A 95 4.63 -8.48 15.75
C ALA A 95 3.91 -9.83 15.89
N ARG A 96 2.64 -9.91 15.48
CA ARG A 96 1.83 -11.13 15.57
C ARG A 96 2.15 -12.15 14.47
N VAL A 97 2.31 -11.70 13.22
CA VAL A 97 2.56 -12.63 12.09
C VAL A 97 4.05 -12.91 11.87
N GLY A 98 4.93 -12.00 12.26
CA GLY A 98 6.37 -12.09 12.10
C GLY A 98 6.88 -11.60 10.74
N ILE A 99 7.94 -10.79 10.77
CA ILE A 99 8.55 -10.22 9.55
C ILE A 99 9.10 -11.29 8.60
N GLY A 100 9.58 -12.41 9.14
CA GLY A 100 10.06 -13.55 8.35
C GLY A 100 8.96 -14.15 7.48
N ALA A 101 7.74 -14.32 8.04
CA ALA A 101 6.60 -14.83 7.29
C ALA A 101 6.21 -13.88 6.15
N VAL A 102 6.19 -12.56 6.42
CA VAL A 102 5.90 -11.55 5.39
C VAL A 102 6.90 -11.63 4.24
N ARG A 103 8.20 -11.74 4.53
CA ARG A 103 9.26 -11.84 3.51
C ARG A 103 9.11 -13.12 2.69
N SER A 104 8.97 -14.27 3.37
CA SER A 104 8.79 -15.54 2.67
C SER A 104 7.56 -15.52 1.76
N ARG A 105 6.47 -14.88 2.19
CA ARG A 105 5.28 -14.73 1.34
C ARG A 105 5.56 -13.94 0.07
N MET A 106 6.36 -12.86 0.14
CA MET A 106 6.72 -12.10 -1.06
C MET A 106 7.57 -12.93 -2.02
N GLU A 107 8.53 -13.71 -1.49
CA GLU A 107 9.34 -14.66 -2.28
C GLU A 107 8.47 -15.74 -2.92
N ASP A 108 7.53 -16.34 -2.17
CA ASP A 108 6.62 -17.40 -2.65
C ASP A 108 5.72 -16.95 -3.80
N ILE A 109 5.32 -15.67 -3.81
CA ILE A 109 4.54 -15.10 -4.92
C ILE A 109 5.40 -14.50 -6.04
N GLY A 110 6.73 -14.71 -5.97
CA GLY A 110 7.68 -14.37 -7.05
C GLY A 110 8.15 -12.91 -7.07
N LEU A 111 8.06 -12.18 -5.96
CA LEU A 111 8.56 -10.82 -5.84
C LEU A 111 10.00 -10.82 -5.29
N GLU A 112 10.97 -10.48 -6.14
CA GLU A 112 12.40 -10.51 -5.80
C GLU A 112 12.93 -9.19 -5.22
N LYS A 113 12.24 -8.09 -5.51
CA LYS A 113 12.64 -6.72 -5.13
C LYS A 113 11.72 -6.08 -4.10
N THR A 114 10.63 -6.75 -3.75
CA THR A 114 9.65 -6.28 -2.79
C THR A 114 9.86 -6.95 -1.44
N ALA A 115 10.24 -6.16 -0.44
CA ALA A 115 10.45 -6.66 0.91
C ALA A 115 10.07 -5.63 1.97
N LEU A 116 9.38 -6.10 3.02
CA LEU A 116 9.27 -5.39 4.29
C LEU A 116 10.53 -5.72 5.11
N LEU A 117 11.31 -4.71 5.45
CA LEU A 117 12.63 -4.88 6.06
C LEU A 117 12.62 -4.71 7.59
N ASP A 118 11.70 -3.91 8.10
CA ASP A 118 11.61 -3.55 9.52
C ASP A 118 10.20 -3.10 9.88
N GLY A 119 9.95 -2.88 11.18
CA GLY A 119 8.78 -2.18 11.68
C GLY A 119 8.75 -0.70 11.27
N PHE A 120 7.57 -0.10 11.37
CA PHE A 120 7.37 1.33 11.18
C PHE A 120 7.89 2.06 12.41
N ARG A 121 8.78 3.05 12.23
CA ARG A 121 9.45 3.79 13.31
C ARG A 121 9.50 5.27 13.00
N ASP A 122 9.41 6.10 14.03
CA ASP A 122 9.57 7.56 13.94
C ASP A 122 11.01 7.95 13.64
N VAL A 123 11.94 7.27 14.29
CA VAL A 123 13.39 7.47 14.13
C VAL A 123 14.05 6.10 14.00
N ARG A 124 15.02 6.00 13.11
CA ARG A 124 15.82 4.78 12.90
C ARG A 124 17.18 4.94 13.57
N GLY A 125 17.53 3.95 14.36
CA GLY A 125 18.85 3.83 14.97
C GLY A 125 19.85 3.09 14.07
N PRO A 126 21.11 2.96 14.53
CA PRO A 126 22.17 2.32 13.75
C PRO A 126 21.96 0.81 13.54
N ASP A 127 21.16 0.16 14.39
CA ASP A 127 20.86 -1.26 14.33
C ASP A 127 19.57 -1.56 13.54
N ASP A 128 18.79 -0.52 13.20
CA ASP A 128 17.57 -0.67 12.40
C ASP A 128 17.90 -0.78 10.91
N ALA A 129 17.01 -1.42 10.14
CA ALA A 129 17.13 -1.38 8.68
C ALA A 129 17.03 0.08 8.18
N PRO A 130 17.84 0.50 7.19
CA PRO A 130 17.86 1.90 6.73
C PRO A 130 16.52 2.35 6.12
N GLN A 131 15.70 1.41 5.68
CA GLN A 131 14.36 1.65 5.13
C GLN A 131 13.37 0.63 5.69
N VAL A 132 12.09 1.02 5.81
CA VAL A 132 11.05 0.11 6.27
C VAL A 132 10.68 -0.92 5.21
N ALA A 133 10.66 -0.52 3.96
CA ALA A 133 10.32 -1.38 2.83
C ALA A 133 11.01 -0.91 1.54
N LEU A 134 11.32 -1.86 0.69
CA LEU A 134 11.83 -1.67 -0.66
C LEU A 134 10.92 -2.35 -1.67
N SER A 135 10.87 -1.80 -2.88
CA SER A 135 10.22 -2.44 -4.04
C SER A 135 10.68 -1.79 -5.34
N SER A 136 10.25 -2.35 -6.47
CA SER A 136 10.34 -1.73 -7.78
C SER A 136 8.95 -1.34 -8.30
N ALA A 137 8.88 -0.32 -9.15
CA ALA A 137 7.59 0.10 -9.71
C ALA A 137 6.94 -1.02 -10.55
N ARG A 138 7.75 -1.85 -11.20
CA ARG A 138 7.29 -3.01 -11.95
C ARG A 138 6.59 -4.03 -11.06
N GLU A 139 7.22 -4.39 -9.95
CA GLU A 139 6.63 -5.38 -9.02
C GLU A 139 5.41 -4.83 -8.32
N LEU A 140 5.40 -3.55 -7.92
CA LEU A 140 4.22 -2.93 -7.31
C LEU A 140 3.02 -2.90 -8.26
N ALA A 141 3.20 -2.44 -9.50
CA ALA A 141 2.11 -2.43 -10.47
C ALA A 141 1.58 -3.85 -10.72
N GLY A 142 2.49 -4.84 -10.89
CA GLY A 142 2.13 -6.26 -11.02
C GLY A 142 1.39 -6.81 -9.81
N LEU A 143 1.82 -6.45 -8.60
CA LEU A 143 1.18 -6.89 -7.35
C LEU A 143 -0.26 -6.36 -7.23
N PHE A 144 -0.48 -5.08 -7.51
CA PHE A 144 -1.82 -4.49 -7.47
C PHE A 144 -2.74 -5.08 -8.56
N ALA A 145 -2.21 -5.31 -9.78
CA ALA A 145 -2.93 -6.05 -10.81
C ALA A 145 -3.31 -7.47 -10.35
N ALA A 146 -2.38 -8.17 -9.70
CA ALA A 146 -2.63 -9.52 -9.18
C ALA A 146 -3.68 -9.54 -8.05
N ILE A 147 -3.70 -8.53 -7.17
CA ILE A 147 -4.72 -8.38 -6.11
C ILE A 147 -6.11 -8.24 -6.76
N VAL A 148 -6.29 -7.27 -7.65
CA VAL A 148 -7.59 -6.99 -8.27
C VAL A 148 -8.06 -8.13 -9.16
N ASN A 149 -7.14 -8.82 -9.84
CA ASN A 149 -7.44 -9.99 -10.68
C ASN A 149 -7.52 -11.32 -9.90
N ALA A 150 -7.60 -11.29 -8.56
CA ALA A 150 -7.76 -12.46 -7.70
C ALA A 150 -6.65 -13.52 -7.85
N ARG A 151 -5.38 -13.09 -8.04
CA ARG A 151 -4.21 -13.95 -8.33
C ARG A 151 -3.14 -13.96 -7.23
N VAL A 152 -3.32 -13.20 -6.14
CA VAL A 152 -2.38 -13.19 -5.01
C VAL A 152 -2.77 -14.27 -4.01
N VAL A 153 -1.90 -15.25 -3.78
CA VAL A 153 -2.07 -16.40 -2.89
C VAL A 153 -3.31 -17.23 -3.24
N SER A 154 -4.50 -16.65 -3.07
CA SER A 154 -5.79 -17.22 -3.43
C SER A 154 -6.80 -16.13 -3.81
N PRO A 155 -7.93 -16.47 -4.46
CA PRO A 155 -9.00 -15.50 -4.70
C PRO A 155 -9.55 -14.88 -3.40
N ALA A 156 -9.63 -15.63 -2.30
CA ALA A 156 -10.13 -15.14 -1.02
C ALA A 156 -9.15 -14.14 -0.37
N VAL A 157 -7.84 -14.45 -0.37
CA VAL A 157 -6.80 -13.51 0.10
C VAL A 157 -6.81 -12.23 -0.74
N SER A 158 -6.87 -12.36 -2.06
CA SER A 158 -6.90 -11.21 -2.97
C SER A 158 -8.11 -10.31 -2.72
N ALA A 159 -9.30 -10.91 -2.58
CA ALA A 159 -10.54 -10.17 -2.27
C ALA A 159 -10.43 -9.43 -0.93
N GLN A 160 -9.98 -10.10 0.12
CA GLN A 160 -9.84 -9.50 1.45
C GLN A 160 -8.84 -8.33 1.46
N VAL A 161 -7.70 -8.49 0.78
CA VAL A 161 -6.69 -7.42 0.67
C VAL A 161 -7.25 -6.26 -0.17
N GLY A 162 -7.94 -6.56 -1.27
CA GLY A 162 -8.60 -5.57 -2.10
C GLY A 162 -9.64 -4.75 -1.33
N GLU A 163 -10.49 -5.41 -0.53
CA GLU A 163 -11.46 -4.77 0.36
C GLU A 163 -10.78 -3.79 1.34
N TRP A 164 -9.69 -4.22 2.00
CA TRP A 164 -8.97 -3.34 2.92
C TRP A 164 -8.33 -2.15 2.21
N LEU A 165 -7.71 -2.37 1.04
CA LEU A 165 -7.05 -1.29 0.28
C LEU A 165 -8.06 -0.31 -0.33
N ASN A 166 -9.28 -0.76 -0.63
CA ASN A 166 -10.35 0.11 -1.12
C ASN A 166 -10.81 1.14 -0.07
N LEU A 167 -10.49 0.91 1.21
CA LEU A 167 -10.74 1.86 2.31
C LEU A 167 -9.66 2.94 2.43
N ASN A 168 -8.59 2.93 1.60
CA ASN A 168 -7.48 3.87 1.75
C ASN A 168 -7.92 5.32 1.59
N GLN A 169 -7.70 6.14 2.63
CA GLN A 169 -8.11 7.54 2.68
C GLN A 169 -7.09 8.50 2.04
N ASP A 170 -5.87 8.04 1.74
CA ASP A 170 -4.85 8.89 1.12
C ASP A 170 -4.97 8.90 -0.40
N LEU A 171 -5.81 9.78 -0.91
CA LEU A 171 -6.00 10.03 -2.34
C LEU A 171 -5.22 11.26 -2.84
N ALA A 172 -4.29 11.80 -2.06
CA ALA A 172 -3.66 13.09 -2.37
C ALA A 172 -2.51 13.02 -3.41
N LEU A 173 -2.18 11.84 -3.95
CA LEU A 173 -1.18 11.65 -5.00
C LEU A 173 -1.88 11.37 -6.35
N VAL A 174 -1.82 10.17 -6.88
CA VAL A 174 -2.52 9.80 -8.13
C VAL A 174 -4.03 10.00 -8.00
N GLY A 175 -4.60 9.58 -6.88
CA GLY A 175 -6.03 9.74 -6.57
C GLY A 175 -6.54 11.18 -6.60
N ALA A 176 -5.67 12.18 -6.46
CA ALA A 176 -6.08 13.60 -6.53
C ALA A 176 -6.71 14.00 -7.88
N ALA A 177 -6.44 13.26 -8.95
CA ALA A 177 -7.03 13.49 -10.26
C ALA A 177 -8.44 12.89 -10.42
N THR A 178 -8.84 11.95 -9.55
CA THR A 178 -10.12 11.24 -9.65
C THR A 178 -11.31 12.02 -9.09
N ALA A 179 -11.04 13.03 -8.27
CA ALA A 179 -12.06 13.79 -7.52
C ALA A 179 -12.95 12.91 -6.61
N LEU A 180 -12.49 11.72 -6.25
CA LEU A 180 -13.19 10.85 -5.31
C LEU A 180 -13.17 11.42 -3.88
N ASP A 181 -14.23 11.15 -3.14
CA ASP A 181 -14.28 11.44 -1.70
C ASP A 181 -13.45 10.38 -0.94
N PRO A 182 -12.40 10.76 -0.19
CA PRO A 182 -11.58 9.81 0.57
C PRO A 182 -12.35 8.92 1.55
N PHE A 183 -13.53 9.33 1.97
CA PHE A 183 -14.34 8.61 2.95
C PHE A 183 -15.52 7.83 2.34
N ALA A 184 -15.76 7.94 1.04
CA ALA A 184 -16.91 7.35 0.38
C ALA A 184 -16.65 6.97 -1.09
N HIS A 185 -15.45 6.47 -1.43
CA HIS A 185 -15.08 6.09 -2.79
C HIS A 185 -15.20 4.58 -3.06
N GLU A 186 -15.59 3.80 -2.09
CA GLU A 186 -15.87 2.35 -2.23
C GLU A 186 -17.07 2.09 -3.15
N ASP A 187 -17.90 3.09 -3.33
CA ASP A 187 -19.14 3.01 -4.10
C ASP A 187 -18.84 3.25 -5.59
N ASP A 188 -19.28 2.34 -6.46
CA ASP A 188 -19.11 2.38 -7.91
C ASP A 188 -19.99 3.41 -8.64
N ARG A 189 -20.60 4.34 -7.90
CA ARG A 189 -21.49 5.41 -8.39
C ARG A 189 -21.00 6.09 -9.67
N TYR A 190 -19.69 6.16 -9.83
CA TYR A 190 -19.05 6.79 -10.98
C TYR A 190 -18.61 5.80 -12.05
N GLY A 191 -18.91 4.50 -11.88
CA GLY A 191 -18.40 3.45 -12.77
C GLY A 191 -16.87 3.37 -12.76
N MET A 192 -16.25 3.67 -11.61
CA MET A 192 -14.81 3.72 -11.45
C MET A 192 -14.38 2.87 -10.26
N LEU A 193 -13.40 1.99 -10.51
CA LEU A 193 -12.66 1.30 -9.46
C LEU A 193 -11.35 2.04 -9.21
N PHE A 194 -11.10 2.44 -7.97
CA PHE A 194 -9.82 2.99 -7.55
C PHE A 194 -9.34 2.33 -6.26
N VAL A 195 -8.31 1.53 -6.35
CA VAL A 195 -7.68 0.83 -5.22
C VAL A 195 -6.23 1.21 -5.19
N ASN A 196 -5.77 1.82 -4.10
CA ASN A 196 -4.37 2.25 -4.00
C ASN A 196 -3.79 2.12 -2.60
N LYS A 197 -2.48 2.30 -2.51
CA LYS A 197 -1.75 2.57 -1.29
C LYS A 197 -0.64 3.57 -1.55
N THR A 198 -0.42 4.47 -0.58
CA THR A 198 0.63 5.48 -0.66
C THR A 198 1.77 5.21 0.32
N GLY A 199 2.95 5.75 -0.01
CA GLY A 199 4.12 5.78 0.86
C GLY A 199 4.69 7.20 0.94
N ARG A 200 4.93 7.69 2.16
CA ARG A 200 5.43 9.04 2.40
C ARG A 200 6.51 9.03 3.48
N ALA A 201 7.65 9.63 3.15
CA ALA A 201 8.70 9.96 4.09
C ALA A 201 9.44 11.22 3.59
N ASP A 202 10.41 11.70 4.37
CA ASP A 202 11.30 12.76 3.92
C ASP A 202 12.03 12.31 2.65
N GLY A 203 11.93 13.12 1.59
CA GLY A 203 12.53 12.82 0.30
C GLY A 203 11.89 11.68 -0.51
N ILE A 204 10.77 11.09 -0.07
CA ILE A 204 10.12 9.96 -0.74
C ILE A 204 8.63 10.20 -0.86
N ARG A 205 8.09 9.97 -2.06
CA ARG A 205 6.65 9.83 -2.34
C ARG A 205 6.45 8.63 -3.23
N ALA A 206 5.52 7.78 -2.87
CA ALA A 206 5.17 6.59 -3.64
C ALA A 206 3.65 6.41 -3.67
N ASP A 207 3.12 5.96 -4.79
CA ASP A 207 1.72 5.55 -4.93
C ASP A 207 1.67 4.40 -5.92
N ALA A 208 0.94 3.36 -5.56
CA ALA A 208 0.69 2.23 -6.43
C ALA A 208 -0.76 1.77 -6.27
N GLY A 209 -1.36 1.32 -7.35
CA GLY A 209 -2.76 0.98 -7.35
C GLY A 209 -3.30 0.47 -8.68
N VAL A 210 -4.61 0.40 -8.73
CA VAL A 210 -5.42 0.13 -9.91
C VAL A 210 -6.41 1.25 -10.09
N LEU A 211 -6.57 1.71 -11.33
CA LEU A 211 -7.65 2.58 -11.78
C LEU A 211 -8.34 1.90 -12.95
N ALA A 212 -9.66 1.72 -12.86
CA ALA A 212 -10.45 1.17 -13.95
C ALA A 212 -11.73 1.98 -14.16
N GLY A 213 -12.15 2.09 -15.39
CA GLY A 213 -13.34 2.81 -15.84
C GLY A 213 -14.00 2.10 -17.01
N PRO A 214 -14.94 2.78 -17.71
CA PRO A 214 -15.74 2.17 -18.77
C PRO A 214 -14.93 1.67 -19.97
N ARG A 215 -13.74 2.24 -20.24
CA ARG A 215 -12.90 1.85 -21.40
C ARG A 215 -11.86 0.78 -21.07
N GLY A 216 -11.67 0.42 -19.79
CA GLY A 216 -10.71 -0.56 -19.34
C GLY A 216 -10.08 -0.18 -18.03
N GLY A 217 -9.03 -0.88 -17.64
CA GLY A 217 -8.30 -0.63 -16.39
C GLY A 217 -6.79 -0.66 -16.56
N VAL A 218 -6.11 -0.01 -15.64
CA VAL A 218 -4.65 -0.03 -15.54
C VAL A 218 -4.21 -0.27 -14.12
N SER A 219 -3.10 -0.99 -13.97
CA SER A 219 -2.32 -1.01 -12.74
C SER A 219 -1.16 -0.02 -12.88
N TYR A 220 -0.82 0.67 -11.80
CA TYR A 220 0.23 1.67 -11.82
C TYR A 220 1.11 1.63 -10.57
N ALA A 221 2.33 2.11 -10.71
CA ALA A 221 3.20 2.48 -9.59
C ALA A 221 4.12 3.63 -9.99
N LEU A 222 4.20 4.64 -9.14
CA LEU A 222 5.13 5.76 -9.26
C LEU A 222 5.86 5.96 -7.92
N VAL A 223 7.19 5.95 -7.97
CA VAL A 223 8.05 6.28 -6.82
C VAL A 223 8.94 7.46 -7.21
N VAL A 224 8.92 8.50 -6.40
CA VAL A 224 9.74 9.70 -6.57
C VAL A 224 10.60 9.89 -5.33
N CYS A 225 11.92 9.90 -5.54
CA CYS A 225 12.90 10.21 -4.50
C CYS A 225 13.52 11.58 -4.80
N PHE A 226 13.72 12.42 -3.78
CA PHE A 226 14.31 13.75 -3.90
C PHE A 226 15.09 14.11 -2.63
N ASP A 227 16.27 14.71 -2.81
CA ASP A 227 17.19 14.99 -1.71
C ASP A 227 16.90 16.32 -1.00
N ASP A 228 16.30 17.29 -1.72
CA ASP A 228 15.98 18.61 -1.20
C ASP A 228 14.51 18.67 -0.73
N LEU A 229 14.33 18.85 0.58
CA LEU A 229 13.00 18.95 1.22
C LEU A 229 12.32 20.32 1.02
N SER A 230 12.85 21.18 0.14
CA SER A 230 12.22 22.46 -0.19
C SER A 230 10.77 22.28 -0.67
N ILE A 231 9.98 23.32 -0.44
CA ILE A 231 8.57 23.31 -0.87
C ILE A 231 8.44 23.10 -2.39
N ALA A 232 9.40 23.63 -3.17
CA ALA A 232 9.42 23.49 -4.62
C ALA A 232 9.54 22.03 -5.07
N HIS A 233 10.43 21.25 -4.46
CA HIS A 233 10.60 19.84 -4.79
C HIS A 233 9.41 18.99 -4.34
N ARG A 234 8.86 19.28 -3.16
CA ARG A 234 7.65 18.60 -2.70
C ARG A 234 6.45 18.86 -3.60
N LEU A 235 6.26 20.10 -4.06
CA LEU A 235 5.19 20.45 -5.00
C LEU A 235 5.40 19.76 -6.36
N ARG A 236 6.62 19.76 -6.91
CA ARG A 236 6.91 19.05 -8.17
C ARG A 236 6.63 17.56 -8.08
N ALA A 237 6.98 16.93 -6.95
CA ALA A 237 6.63 15.51 -6.73
C ALA A 237 5.11 15.31 -6.79
N HIS A 238 4.32 16.11 -6.05
CA HIS A 238 2.85 16.03 -6.09
C HIS A 238 2.27 16.29 -7.48
N GLU A 239 2.82 17.27 -8.22
CA GLU A 239 2.42 17.56 -9.61
C GLU A 239 2.65 16.37 -10.53
N ALA A 240 3.78 15.63 -10.38
CA ALA A 240 4.04 14.44 -11.18
C ALA A 240 3.00 13.33 -10.94
N PHE A 241 2.62 13.09 -9.67
CA PHE A 241 1.56 12.13 -9.36
C PHE A 241 0.21 12.55 -9.90
N ARG A 242 -0.15 13.83 -9.75
CA ARG A 242 -1.41 14.36 -10.25
C ARG A 242 -1.48 14.31 -11.79
N ALA A 243 -0.38 14.62 -12.48
CA ALA A 243 -0.30 14.53 -13.93
C ALA A 243 -0.51 13.08 -14.39
N LEU A 244 0.22 12.11 -13.78
CA LEU A 244 -0.02 10.70 -14.05
C LEU A 244 -1.49 10.33 -13.82
N GLY A 245 -2.09 10.75 -12.71
CA GLY A 245 -3.50 10.47 -12.42
C GLY A 245 -4.45 11.03 -13.49
N ALA A 246 -4.20 12.23 -14.01
CA ALA A 246 -4.98 12.82 -15.09
C ALA A 246 -4.85 12.01 -16.40
N ASP A 247 -3.64 11.60 -16.75
CA ASP A 247 -3.38 10.77 -17.93
C ASP A 247 -4.07 9.39 -17.80
N LEU A 248 -4.04 8.78 -16.59
CA LEU A 248 -4.74 7.52 -16.34
C LEU A 248 -6.25 7.68 -16.42
N MET A 249 -6.82 8.77 -15.89
CA MET A 249 -8.25 9.08 -16.03
C MET A 249 -8.64 9.21 -17.51
N GLU A 250 -7.86 9.94 -18.31
CA GLU A 250 -8.11 10.05 -19.74
C GLU A 250 -8.04 8.70 -20.46
N TYR A 251 -7.17 7.80 -20.01
CA TYR A 251 -7.01 6.46 -20.59
C TYR A 251 -8.22 5.57 -20.33
N VAL A 252 -8.82 5.61 -19.11
CA VAL A 252 -9.89 4.69 -18.71
C VAL A 252 -11.30 5.24 -18.93
N PHE A 253 -11.44 6.55 -19.22
CA PHE A 253 -12.70 7.25 -19.52
C PHE A 253 -12.70 7.87 -20.92
#